data_b59587f65c1cf2784f39220ae8769205
#
_entry.id   b59587f65c1cf2784f39220ae8769205
#
_cell.length_a   1.000
_cell.length_b   1.000
_cell.length_c   1.000
_cell.angle_alpha   90.00
_cell.angle_beta   90.00
_cell.angle_gamma   90.00
#
_symmetry.space_group_name_H-M   'P 1'
#
loop_
_entity.id
_entity.type
_entity.pdbx_description
1 polymer ?
#
loop_
_entity_poly.entity_id
_entity_poly.type
_entity_poly.pdbx_seq_one_letter_code
_entity_poly.pdbx_strand_id
1 'polypeptide(L)'
;MPKLVDHEERRAQIIDALLRAAADTGLHAVTMRSVAIEAGISVRLVQYYFDTKEQLLLAAINRLTARMGERVRDRVRTAGSSPAPRAIVEAVLLEAVPTDEESRIFHLVHTEYAVLSITDPALGGQPFLAAPNEMEGFLISRLAAAQQAGDADPHLDARQEAVVLLSVSAGLGLSVLLGQRTADDATAVLRYHLGRLFPGS
;
A
#
# COMPACT_ATOMS: atom_id res chain seq x y z
N MET A 1 3.78 30.97 -13.14
CA MET A 1 3.73 29.66 -12.49
C MET A 1 2.75 29.47 -11.32
N PRO A 2 1.96 30.44 -10.84
CA PRO A 2 1.02 30.22 -9.73
C PRO A 2 -0.15 29.27 -10.05
N LYS A 3 -0.66 29.26 -11.29
CA LYS A 3 -1.87 28.49 -11.66
C LYS A 3 -1.71 26.96 -11.64
N LEU A 4 -0.53 26.43 -11.91
CA LEU A 4 -0.32 24.96 -11.95
C LEU A 4 -0.23 24.38 -10.52
N VAL A 5 0.42 25.08 -9.61
CA VAL A 5 0.55 24.69 -8.19
C VAL A 5 -0.82 24.68 -7.52
N ASP A 6 -1.66 25.69 -7.79
CA ASP A 6 -3.03 25.76 -7.26
C ASP A 6 -3.93 24.62 -7.77
N HIS A 7 -3.71 24.16 -9.02
CA HIS A 7 -4.48 23.06 -9.62
C HIS A 7 -4.13 21.71 -8.98
N GLU A 8 -2.87 21.40 -8.80
CA GLU A 8 -2.41 20.16 -8.15
C GLU A 8 -2.78 20.14 -6.67
N GLU A 9 -2.66 21.26 -5.98
CA GLU A 9 -3.08 21.38 -4.59
C GLU A 9 -4.59 21.13 -4.43
N ARG A 10 -5.41 21.67 -5.35
CA ARG A 10 -6.85 21.44 -5.35
C ARG A 10 -7.21 19.98 -5.62
N ARG A 11 -6.52 19.34 -6.56
CA ARG A 11 -6.68 17.88 -6.79
C ARG A 11 -6.37 17.09 -5.53
N ALA A 12 -5.27 17.43 -4.85
CA ALA A 12 -4.86 16.78 -3.60
C ALA A 12 -5.93 16.94 -2.51
N GLN A 13 -6.48 18.14 -2.33
CA GLN A 13 -7.56 18.42 -1.35
C GLN A 13 -8.81 17.58 -1.61
N ILE A 14 -9.21 17.40 -2.87
CA ILE A 14 -10.37 16.58 -3.25
C ILE A 14 -10.09 15.10 -2.95
N ILE A 15 -8.88 14.60 -3.25
CA ILE A 15 -8.48 13.23 -2.94
C ILE A 15 -8.48 13.00 -1.43
N ASP A 16 -7.91 13.91 -0.64
CA ASP A 16 -7.87 13.80 0.81
C ASP A 16 -9.29 13.81 1.43
N ALA A 17 -10.23 14.58 0.84
CA ALA A 17 -11.64 14.55 1.23
C ALA A 17 -12.31 13.20 0.90
N LEU A 18 -12.01 12.60 -0.25
CA LEU A 18 -12.48 11.25 -0.57
C LEU A 18 -11.96 10.24 0.46
N LEU A 19 -10.68 10.31 0.83
CA LEU A 19 -10.07 9.37 1.77
C LEU A 19 -10.69 9.49 3.17
N ARG A 20 -10.98 10.71 3.65
CA ARG A 20 -11.70 10.91 4.92
C ARG A 20 -13.12 10.33 4.85
N ALA A 21 -13.87 10.65 3.79
CA ALA A 21 -15.22 10.11 3.61
C ALA A 21 -15.22 8.57 3.54
N ALA A 22 -14.22 7.96 2.89
CA ALA A 22 -14.07 6.51 2.80
C ALA A 22 -13.70 5.87 4.16
N ALA A 23 -12.87 6.54 4.97
CA ALA A 23 -12.53 6.07 6.30
C ALA A 23 -13.76 5.99 7.23
N ASP A 24 -14.70 6.93 7.08
CA ASP A 24 -15.90 7.02 7.92
C ASP A 24 -17.03 6.08 7.47
N THR A 25 -17.28 5.99 6.17
CA THR A 25 -18.49 5.32 5.63
C THR A 25 -18.22 4.12 4.73
N GLY A 26 -16.94 3.81 4.46
CA GLY A 26 -16.50 2.84 3.47
C GLY A 26 -16.53 3.40 2.03
N LEU A 27 -15.65 2.87 1.19
CA LEU A 27 -15.49 3.35 -0.19
C LEU A 27 -16.74 3.14 -1.06
N HIS A 28 -17.52 2.10 -0.77
CA HIS A 28 -18.77 1.78 -1.47
C HIS A 28 -19.82 2.88 -1.32
N ALA A 29 -19.90 3.54 -0.15
CA ALA A 29 -20.83 4.61 0.14
C ALA A 29 -20.37 5.99 -0.39
N VAL A 30 -19.10 6.12 -0.79
CA VAL A 30 -18.55 7.39 -1.30
C VAL A 30 -19.17 7.74 -2.65
N THR A 31 -19.61 8.98 -2.77
CA THR A 31 -20.16 9.58 -4.00
C THR A 31 -19.45 10.90 -4.29
N MET A 32 -19.51 11.39 -5.54
CA MET A 32 -19.00 12.72 -5.90
C MET A 32 -19.62 13.82 -5.04
N ARG A 33 -20.88 13.63 -4.60
CA ARG A 33 -21.59 14.57 -3.73
C ARG A 33 -21.06 14.55 -2.30
N SER A 34 -20.81 13.35 -1.72
CA SER A 34 -20.25 13.25 -0.37
C SER A 34 -18.83 13.82 -0.32
N VAL A 35 -18.01 13.57 -1.36
CA VAL A 35 -16.67 14.17 -1.48
C VAL A 35 -16.74 15.70 -1.59
N ALA A 36 -17.69 16.24 -2.35
CA ALA A 36 -17.87 17.68 -2.47
C ALA A 36 -18.24 18.33 -1.12
N ILE A 37 -19.11 17.69 -0.35
CA ILE A 37 -19.49 18.13 1.00
C ILE A 37 -18.27 18.11 1.92
N GLU A 38 -17.53 17.00 1.94
CA GLU A 38 -16.33 16.81 2.77
C GLU A 38 -15.21 17.81 2.41
N ALA A 39 -15.05 18.13 1.12
CA ALA A 39 -14.07 19.09 0.64
C ALA A 39 -14.52 20.55 0.80
N GLY A 40 -15.79 20.83 1.15
CA GLY A 40 -16.34 22.17 1.24
C GLY A 40 -16.46 22.89 -0.11
N ILE A 41 -16.68 22.14 -1.21
CA ILE A 41 -16.76 22.68 -2.59
C ILE A 41 -18.01 22.20 -3.32
N SER A 42 -18.25 22.73 -4.51
CA SER A 42 -19.38 22.26 -5.33
C SER A 42 -19.09 20.92 -6.01
N VAL A 43 -20.13 20.10 -6.21
CA VAL A 43 -20.04 18.85 -6.99
C VAL A 43 -19.50 19.11 -8.40
N ARG A 44 -19.91 20.23 -9.02
CA ARG A 44 -19.43 20.64 -10.34
C ARG A 44 -17.91 20.85 -10.36
N LEU A 45 -17.34 21.36 -9.27
CA LEU A 45 -15.88 21.53 -9.16
C LEU A 45 -15.18 20.18 -9.00
N VAL A 46 -15.72 19.24 -8.23
CA VAL A 46 -15.19 17.86 -8.16
C VAL A 46 -15.20 17.23 -9.54
N GLN A 47 -16.32 17.32 -10.27
CA GLN A 47 -16.45 16.80 -11.64
C GLN A 47 -15.53 17.49 -12.65
N TYR A 48 -15.19 18.74 -12.46
CA TYR A 48 -14.20 19.43 -13.30
C TYR A 48 -12.79 18.83 -13.14
N TYR A 49 -12.42 18.40 -11.93
CA TYR A 49 -11.11 17.83 -11.65
C TYR A 49 -11.03 16.32 -11.92
N PHE A 50 -12.14 15.62 -11.72
CA PHE A 50 -12.24 14.17 -11.82
C PHE A 50 -13.56 13.79 -12.50
N ASP A 51 -13.61 13.81 -13.76
CA ASP A 51 -14.78 13.58 -14.61
C ASP A 51 -15.74 12.51 -14.03
N THR A 52 -15.19 11.38 -13.56
CA THR A 52 -15.95 10.28 -12.97
C THR A 52 -15.47 9.89 -11.56
N LYS A 53 -16.32 9.14 -10.83
CA LYS A 53 -15.96 8.57 -9.52
C LYS A 53 -14.77 7.62 -9.63
N GLU A 54 -14.72 6.82 -10.69
CA GLU A 54 -13.66 5.85 -10.96
C GLU A 54 -12.31 6.53 -11.13
N GLN A 55 -12.27 7.64 -11.87
CA GLN A 55 -11.04 8.45 -12.02
C GLN A 55 -10.57 9.06 -10.69
N LEU A 56 -11.51 9.51 -9.86
CA LEU A 56 -11.20 10.03 -8.53
C LEU A 56 -10.67 8.91 -7.62
N LEU A 57 -11.28 7.73 -7.63
CA LEU A 57 -10.82 6.55 -6.89
C LEU A 57 -9.42 6.13 -7.32
N LEU A 58 -9.18 6.06 -8.62
CA LEU A 58 -7.86 5.73 -9.17
C LEU A 58 -6.78 6.73 -8.73
N ALA A 59 -7.10 8.02 -8.76
CA ALA A 59 -6.18 9.05 -8.29
C ALA A 59 -5.89 8.92 -6.78
N ALA A 60 -6.89 8.56 -5.98
CA ALA A 60 -6.73 8.33 -4.54
C ALA A 60 -5.82 7.12 -4.25
N ILE A 61 -6.04 5.99 -4.94
CA ILE A 61 -5.19 4.80 -4.80
C ILE A 61 -3.75 5.10 -5.21
N ASN A 62 -3.53 5.76 -6.36
CA ASN A 62 -2.19 6.14 -6.80
C ASN A 62 -1.47 7.02 -5.78
N ARG A 63 -2.18 7.99 -5.18
CA ARG A 63 -1.62 8.85 -4.13
C ARG A 63 -1.26 8.06 -2.87
N LEU A 64 -2.14 7.16 -2.42
CA LEU A 64 -1.87 6.30 -1.27
C LEU A 64 -0.67 5.37 -1.52
N THR A 65 -0.62 4.73 -2.69
CA THR A 65 0.50 3.86 -3.08
C THR A 65 1.84 4.63 -3.11
N ALA A 66 1.84 5.86 -3.62
CA ALA A 66 3.03 6.71 -3.61
C ALA A 66 3.49 7.01 -2.17
N ARG A 67 2.57 7.37 -1.27
CA ARG A 67 2.87 7.61 0.16
C ARG A 67 3.43 6.35 0.84
N MET A 68 2.83 5.18 0.59
CA MET A 68 3.37 3.92 1.13
C MET A 68 4.78 3.63 0.63
N GLY A 69 5.04 3.87 -0.66
CA GLY A 69 6.38 3.77 -1.22
C GLY A 69 7.39 4.72 -0.58
N GLU A 70 6.98 5.93 -0.19
CA GLU A 70 7.82 6.87 0.58
C GLU A 70 8.11 6.33 1.98
N ARG A 71 7.12 5.82 2.68
CA ARG A 71 7.29 5.20 4.02
C ARG A 71 8.26 4.03 3.98
N VAL A 72 8.17 3.13 2.98
CA VAL A 72 9.15 2.06 2.78
C VAL A 72 10.56 2.62 2.59
N ARG A 73 10.73 3.64 1.72
CA ARG A 73 12.03 4.28 1.50
C ARG A 73 12.60 4.91 2.78
N ASP A 74 11.75 5.51 3.59
CA ASP A 74 12.13 6.12 4.86
C ASP A 74 12.59 5.06 5.87
N ARG A 75 11.85 3.95 6.00
CA ARG A 75 12.24 2.81 6.84
C ARG A 75 13.59 2.22 6.40
N VAL A 76 13.79 2.03 5.10
CA VAL A 76 15.07 1.54 4.55
C VAL A 76 16.20 2.53 4.86
N ARG A 77 15.96 3.83 4.73
CA ARG A 77 16.94 4.88 5.02
C ARG A 77 17.35 4.92 6.51
N THR A 78 16.39 4.72 7.41
CA THR A 78 16.67 4.67 8.86
C THR A 78 17.41 3.39 9.28
N ALA A 79 17.39 2.34 8.49
CA ALA A 79 18.16 1.12 8.71
C ALA A 79 19.67 1.29 8.39
N GLY A 80 20.08 2.43 7.84
CA GLY A 80 21.49 2.77 7.59
C GLY A 80 21.78 3.12 6.13
N SER A 81 23.02 3.54 5.87
CA SER A 81 23.47 3.94 4.51
C SER A 81 23.66 2.76 3.57
N SER A 82 23.81 1.53 4.09
CA SER A 82 23.90 0.26 3.33
C SER A 82 23.15 -0.82 4.12
N PRO A 83 21.80 -0.79 4.10
CA PRO A 83 21.03 -1.72 4.91
C PRO A 83 21.20 -3.15 4.42
N ALA A 84 21.26 -4.10 5.37
CA ALA A 84 21.29 -5.53 5.06
C ALA A 84 20.03 -5.93 4.26
N PRO A 85 20.13 -6.93 3.35
CA PRO A 85 18.98 -7.39 2.56
C PRO A 85 17.75 -7.72 3.40
N ARG A 86 17.94 -8.35 4.56
CA ARG A 86 16.86 -8.63 5.52
C ARG A 86 16.11 -7.37 5.96
N ALA A 87 16.83 -6.30 6.31
CA ALA A 87 16.21 -5.06 6.77
C ALA A 87 15.37 -4.41 5.67
N ILE A 88 15.79 -4.52 4.41
CA ILE A 88 15.03 -4.03 3.26
C ILE A 88 13.74 -4.84 3.08
N VAL A 89 13.84 -6.17 3.11
CA VAL A 89 12.68 -7.08 3.01
C VAL A 89 11.71 -6.82 4.17
N GLU A 90 12.22 -6.71 5.40
CA GLU A 90 11.39 -6.41 6.58
C GLU A 90 10.67 -5.06 6.44
N ALA A 91 11.35 -4.01 5.98
CA ALA A 91 10.76 -2.69 5.78
C ALA A 91 9.56 -2.73 4.80
N VAL A 92 9.66 -3.50 3.72
CA VAL A 92 8.58 -3.69 2.75
C VAL A 92 7.41 -4.44 3.38
N LEU A 93 7.68 -5.55 4.07
CA LEU A 93 6.62 -6.41 4.63
C LEU A 93 5.88 -5.74 5.79
N LEU A 94 6.58 -4.98 6.62
CA LEU A 94 5.97 -4.25 7.74
C LEU A 94 5.03 -3.14 7.27
N GLU A 95 5.22 -2.60 6.07
CA GLU A 95 4.29 -1.61 5.53
C GLU A 95 2.95 -2.23 5.11
N ALA A 96 2.87 -3.54 4.91
CA ALA A 96 1.61 -4.26 4.71
C ALA A 96 0.81 -4.47 6.02
N VAL A 97 1.36 -4.11 7.19
CA VAL A 97 0.66 -4.19 8.49
C VAL A 97 0.20 -2.80 8.89
N PRO A 98 -1.12 -2.57 9.11
CA PRO A 98 -1.64 -1.27 9.55
C PRO A 98 -1.21 -0.99 11.00
N THR A 99 -0.20 -0.13 11.17
CA THR A 99 0.39 0.24 12.47
C THR A 99 -0.05 1.61 12.97
N ASP A 100 -0.65 2.41 12.09
CA ASP A 100 -1.14 3.76 12.36
C ASP A 100 -2.38 4.06 11.50
N GLU A 101 -3.04 5.19 11.76
CA GLU A 101 -4.27 5.55 11.07
C GLU A 101 -4.08 5.76 9.56
N GLU A 102 -2.95 6.31 9.12
CA GLU A 102 -2.67 6.51 7.69
C GLU A 102 -2.54 5.16 6.96
N SER A 103 -1.76 4.22 7.52
CA SER A 103 -1.64 2.88 6.96
C SER A 103 -2.96 2.11 7.03
N ARG A 104 -3.75 2.29 8.10
CA ARG A 104 -5.09 1.71 8.22
C ARG A 104 -6.02 2.17 7.09
N ILE A 105 -6.08 3.47 6.83
CA ILE A 105 -6.88 4.04 5.73
C ILE A 105 -6.40 3.49 4.37
N PHE A 106 -5.08 3.44 4.16
CA PHE A 106 -4.52 2.84 2.95
C PHE A 106 -5.01 1.41 2.73
N HIS A 107 -4.82 0.53 3.74
CA HIS A 107 -5.17 -0.88 3.60
C HIS A 107 -6.68 -1.09 3.45
N LEU A 108 -7.50 -0.29 4.12
CA LEU A 108 -8.95 -0.33 3.97
C LEU A 108 -9.35 0.01 2.53
N VAL A 109 -8.92 1.17 2.04
CA VAL A 109 -9.25 1.66 0.69
C VAL A 109 -8.69 0.72 -0.39
N HIS A 110 -7.45 0.24 -0.21
CA HIS A 110 -6.83 -0.71 -1.13
C HIS A 110 -7.60 -2.04 -1.20
N THR A 111 -8.00 -2.59 -0.05
CA THR A 111 -8.76 -3.85 0.01
C THR A 111 -10.13 -3.70 -0.64
N GLU A 112 -10.87 -2.63 -0.31
CA GLU A 112 -12.17 -2.37 -0.92
C GLU A 112 -12.05 -2.17 -2.45
N TYR A 113 -11.04 -1.44 -2.90
CA TYR A 113 -10.81 -1.26 -4.33
C TYR A 113 -10.45 -2.57 -5.03
N ALA A 114 -9.60 -3.40 -4.42
CA ALA A 114 -9.25 -4.71 -4.97
C ALA A 114 -10.50 -5.60 -5.14
N VAL A 115 -11.39 -5.60 -4.16
CA VAL A 115 -12.67 -6.33 -4.26
C VAL A 115 -13.56 -5.75 -5.36
N LEU A 116 -13.69 -4.43 -5.45
CA LEU A 116 -14.48 -3.78 -6.50
C LEU A 116 -13.93 -4.09 -7.90
N SER A 117 -12.61 -4.13 -8.07
CA SER A 117 -11.98 -4.42 -9.37
C SER A 117 -12.23 -5.84 -9.88
N ILE A 118 -12.60 -6.79 -9.01
CA ILE A 118 -12.99 -8.15 -9.40
C ILE A 118 -14.36 -8.15 -10.10
N THR A 119 -15.25 -7.27 -9.67
CA THR A 119 -16.66 -7.25 -10.12
C THR A 119 -16.96 -6.15 -11.13
N ASP A 120 -16.11 -5.11 -11.21
CA ASP A 120 -16.27 -4.00 -12.14
C ASP A 120 -15.13 -3.96 -13.17
N PRO A 121 -15.40 -4.33 -14.46
CA PRO A 121 -14.39 -4.31 -15.51
C PRO A 121 -13.78 -2.93 -15.78
N ALA A 122 -14.47 -1.82 -15.46
CA ALA A 122 -13.95 -0.47 -15.64
C ALA A 122 -12.81 -0.16 -14.65
N LEU A 123 -12.78 -0.85 -13.51
CA LEU A 123 -11.73 -0.76 -12.49
C LEU A 123 -10.65 -1.83 -12.66
N GLY A 124 -10.93 -2.88 -13.44
CA GLY A 124 -9.96 -3.92 -13.79
C GLY A 124 -8.89 -3.40 -14.76
N GLY A 125 -7.70 -4.01 -14.73
CA GLY A 125 -6.60 -3.68 -15.65
C GLY A 125 -5.85 -2.38 -15.33
N GLN A 126 -6.10 -1.76 -14.20
CA GLN A 126 -5.40 -0.54 -13.76
C GLN A 126 -3.94 -0.84 -13.36
N PRO A 127 -2.99 0.09 -13.63
CA PRO A 127 -1.57 -0.13 -13.35
C PRO A 127 -1.24 -0.50 -11.91
N PHE A 128 -2.00 0.00 -10.92
CA PHE A 128 -1.74 -0.32 -9.51
C PHE A 128 -2.02 -1.81 -9.18
N LEU A 129 -2.82 -2.52 -9.98
CA LEU A 129 -2.99 -3.98 -9.87
C LEU A 129 -1.74 -4.73 -10.36
N ALA A 130 -0.86 -4.08 -11.11
CA ALA A 130 0.45 -4.60 -11.49
C ALA A 130 1.51 -4.37 -10.39
N ALA A 131 1.27 -3.49 -9.44
CA ALA A 131 2.19 -3.20 -8.34
C ALA A 131 2.61 -4.44 -7.52
N PRO A 132 1.74 -5.44 -7.25
CA PRO A 132 2.15 -6.70 -6.66
C PRO A 132 3.24 -7.43 -7.44
N ASN A 133 3.20 -7.42 -8.78
CA ASN A 133 4.21 -8.06 -9.62
C ASN A 133 5.57 -7.31 -9.53
N GLU A 134 5.56 -5.99 -9.45
CA GLU A 134 6.76 -5.18 -9.25
C GLU A 134 7.38 -5.43 -7.88
N MET A 135 6.55 -5.51 -6.84
CA MET A 135 6.98 -5.83 -5.48
C MET A 135 7.52 -7.26 -5.38
N GLU A 136 6.87 -8.23 -6.04
CA GLU A 136 7.37 -9.60 -6.15
C GLU A 136 8.75 -9.62 -6.78
N GLY A 137 8.94 -8.98 -7.94
CA GLY A 137 10.23 -8.87 -8.63
C GLY A 137 11.30 -8.20 -7.76
N PHE A 138 10.93 -7.16 -7.01
CA PHE A 138 11.82 -6.50 -6.07
C PHE A 138 12.27 -7.45 -4.96
N LEU A 139 11.34 -8.16 -4.29
CA LEU A 139 11.66 -9.11 -3.22
C LEU A 139 12.50 -10.28 -3.73
N ILE A 140 12.19 -10.84 -4.90
CA ILE A 140 13.01 -11.87 -5.55
C ILE A 140 14.46 -11.40 -5.67
N SER A 141 14.67 -10.19 -6.18
CA SER A 141 16.01 -9.64 -6.34
C SER A 141 16.75 -9.46 -5.01
N ARG A 142 16.05 -9.08 -3.94
CA ARG A 142 16.65 -8.92 -2.60
C ARG A 142 17.00 -10.26 -1.96
N LEU A 143 16.10 -11.24 -2.07
CA LEU A 143 16.34 -12.60 -1.58
C LEU A 143 17.51 -13.27 -2.32
N ALA A 144 17.54 -13.21 -3.64
CA ALA A 144 18.64 -13.75 -4.44
C ALA A 144 19.99 -13.09 -4.10
N ALA A 145 20.01 -11.77 -3.91
CA ALA A 145 21.22 -11.06 -3.48
C ALA A 145 21.68 -11.51 -2.08
N ALA A 146 20.75 -11.74 -1.14
CA ALA A 146 21.05 -12.24 0.19
C ALA A 146 21.60 -13.67 0.15
N GLN A 147 21.06 -14.54 -0.71
CA GLN A 147 21.57 -15.90 -0.92
C GLN A 147 23.01 -15.90 -1.45
N GLN A 148 23.29 -15.02 -2.43
CA GLN A 148 24.65 -14.85 -2.97
C GLN A 148 25.65 -14.33 -1.94
N ALA A 149 25.20 -13.48 -1.01
CA ALA A 149 26.00 -12.96 0.09
C ALA A 149 26.18 -13.97 1.25
N GLY A 150 25.41 -15.07 1.26
CA GLY A 150 25.41 -16.04 2.36
C GLY A 150 24.54 -15.63 3.56
N ASP A 151 23.74 -14.58 3.42
CA ASP A 151 22.87 -14.04 4.47
C ASP A 151 21.52 -14.77 4.54
N ALA A 152 21.10 -15.43 3.46
CA ALA A 152 19.86 -16.20 3.38
C ALA A 152 20.14 -17.65 2.95
N ASP A 153 19.21 -18.57 3.32
CA ASP A 153 19.33 -19.99 2.98
C ASP A 153 19.38 -20.19 1.45
N PRO A 154 20.49 -20.72 0.90
CA PRO A 154 20.66 -20.90 -0.54
C PRO A 154 19.78 -22.02 -1.14
N HIS A 155 19.16 -22.87 -0.30
CA HIS A 155 18.31 -23.97 -0.76
C HIS A 155 16.87 -23.56 -0.99
N LEU A 156 16.47 -22.36 -0.56
CA LEU A 156 15.12 -21.84 -0.77
C LEU A 156 14.99 -21.21 -2.16
N ASP A 157 13.82 -21.38 -2.77
CA ASP A 157 13.48 -20.71 -4.02
C ASP A 157 13.05 -19.27 -3.74
N ALA A 158 13.88 -18.29 -4.10
CA ALA A 158 13.66 -16.87 -3.85
C ALA A 158 12.31 -16.36 -4.43
N ARG A 159 11.84 -16.95 -5.54
CA ARG A 159 10.55 -16.59 -6.14
C ARG A 159 9.39 -17.09 -5.30
N GLN A 160 9.42 -18.36 -4.89
CA GLN A 160 8.36 -18.92 -4.05
C GLN A 160 8.31 -18.22 -2.69
N GLU A 161 9.46 -17.93 -2.10
CA GLU A 161 9.52 -17.20 -0.83
C GLU A 161 9.00 -15.77 -0.95
N ALA A 162 9.27 -15.06 -2.05
CA ALA A 162 8.70 -13.74 -2.29
C ALA A 162 7.16 -13.77 -2.35
N VAL A 163 6.58 -14.74 -3.05
CA VAL A 163 5.12 -14.94 -3.12
C VAL A 163 4.54 -15.26 -1.74
N VAL A 164 5.19 -16.16 -0.98
CA VAL A 164 4.76 -16.50 0.40
C VAL A 164 4.80 -15.27 1.29
N LEU A 165 5.90 -14.52 1.29
CA LEU A 165 6.08 -13.31 2.10
C LEU A 165 4.98 -12.26 1.82
N LEU A 166 4.70 -11.97 0.54
CA LEU A 166 3.65 -11.03 0.16
C LEU A 166 2.26 -11.53 0.57
N SER A 167 1.99 -12.82 0.36
CA SER A 167 0.70 -13.41 0.72
C SER A 167 0.47 -13.40 2.22
N VAL A 168 1.50 -13.77 3.00
CA VAL A 168 1.43 -13.75 4.47
C VAL A 168 1.27 -12.33 4.99
N SER A 169 2.04 -11.36 4.49
CA SER A 169 1.95 -9.97 4.94
C SER A 169 0.58 -9.35 4.63
N ALA A 170 0.03 -9.59 3.44
CA ALA A 170 -1.33 -9.15 3.07
C ALA A 170 -2.41 -9.77 3.97
N GLY A 171 -2.32 -11.09 4.24
CA GLY A 171 -3.24 -11.79 5.13
C GLY A 171 -3.16 -11.30 6.58
N LEU A 172 -1.96 -11.02 7.08
CA LEU A 172 -1.75 -10.44 8.41
C LEU A 172 -2.30 -9.03 8.49
N GLY A 173 -2.06 -8.19 7.47
CA GLY A 173 -2.64 -6.84 7.40
C GLY A 173 -4.17 -6.87 7.45
N LEU A 174 -4.80 -7.74 6.69
CA LEU A 174 -6.25 -7.93 6.72
C LEU A 174 -6.72 -8.41 8.11
N SER A 175 -6.02 -9.33 8.77
CA SER A 175 -6.41 -9.81 10.09
C SER A 175 -6.30 -8.74 11.17
N VAL A 176 -5.38 -7.77 11.02
CA VAL A 176 -5.32 -6.58 11.89
C VAL A 176 -6.51 -5.66 11.64
N LEU A 177 -6.86 -5.38 10.38
CA LEU A 177 -8.05 -4.59 10.02
C LEU A 177 -9.35 -5.17 10.60
N LEU A 178 -9.46 -6.50 10.61
CA LEU A 178 -10.62 -7.23 11.15
C LEU A 178 -10.59 -7.35 12.70
N GLY A 179 -9.58 -6.83 13.39
CA GLY A 179 -9.43 -6.94 14.83
C GLY A 179 -9.14 -8.35 15.34
N GLN A 180 -8.73 -9.27 14.46
CA GLN A 180 -8.39 -10.66 14.84
C GLN A 180 -7.00 -10.76 15.46
N ARG A 181 -6.12 -9.78 15.19
CA ARG A 181 -4.75 -9.66 15.69
C ARG A 181 -4.42 -8.21 16.00
N THR A 182 -3.46 -8.01 16.90
CA THR A 182 -2.81 -6.69 17.02
C THR A 182 -1.76 -6.50 15.92
N ALA A 183 -1.36 -5.25 15.66
CA ALA A 183 -0.26 -4.95 14.74
C ALA A 183 1.06 -5.55 15.23
N ASP A 184 1.27 -5.57 16.57
CA ASP A 184 2.46 -6.17 17.18
C ASP A 184 2.51 -7.68 16.96
N ASP A 185 1.38 -8.40 17.13
CA ASP A 185 1.31 -9.84 16.84
C ASP A 185 1.60 -10.13 15.38
N ALA A 186 1.02 -9.37 14.45
CA ALA A 186 1.27 -9.52 13.02
C ALA A 186 2.75 -9.28 12.67
N THR A 187 3.34 -8.24 13.25
CA THR A 187 4.77 -7.92 13.11
C THR A 187 5.66 -9.04 13.64
N ALA A 188 5.32 -9.61 14.81
CA ALA A 188 6.06 -10.72 15.41
C ALA A 188 6.04 -11.96 14.51
N VAL A 189 4.90 -12.27 13.87
CA VAL A 189 4.80 -13.39 12.91
C VAL A 189 5.67 -13.17 11.70
N LEU A 190 5.70 -11.96 11.12
CA LEU A 190 6.58 -11.63 9.99
C LEU A 190 8.04 -11.77 10.36
N ARG A 191 8.46 -11.24 11.52
CA ARG A 191 9.83 -11.34 12.00
C ARG A 191 10.26 -12.77 12.29
N TYR A 192 9.35 -13.58 12.85
CA TYR A 192 9.60 -15.01 13.04
C TYR A 192 9.88 -15.71 11.70
N HIS A 193 9.08 -15.44 10.67
CA HIS A 193 9.30 -16.05 9.36
C HIS A 193 10.59 -15.54 8.71
N LEU A 194 10.87 -14.25 8.78
CA LEU A 194 12.14 -13.69 8.30
C LEU A 194 13.37 -14.30 8.99
N GLY A 195 13.30 -14.57 10.31
CA GLY A 195 14.37 -15.24 11.03
C GLY A 195 14.68 -16.66 10.54
N ARG A 196 13.73 -17.32 9.86
CA ARG A 196 13.95 -18.62 9.22
C ARG A 196 14.61 -18.50 7.84
N LEU A 197 14.30 -17.42 7.11
CA LEU A 197 14.88 -17.16 5.79
C LEU A 197 16.30 -16.60 5.89
N PHE A 198 16.60 -15.89 6.97
CA PHE A 198 17.88 -15.23 7.23
C PHE A 198 18.50 -15.74 8.55
N PRO A 199 18.99 -17.00 8.61
CA PRO A 199 19.40 -17.63 9.86
C PRO A 199 20.67 -17.02 10.48
N GLY A 200 21.43 -16.23 9.73
CA GLY A 200 22.71 -15.63 10.17
C GLY A 200 22.62 -14.15 10.54
N SER A 201 21.43 -13.54 10.56
CA SER A 201 21.27 -12.08 10.69
C SER A 201 20.34 -11.68 11.85
#